data_86f1420fc18d1c39b939b67e738aff8f
#
_entry.id   86f1420fc18d1c39b939b67e738aff8f
#
_cell.length_a   1.000
_cell.length_b   1.000
_cell.length_c   1.000
_cell.angle_alpha   90.00
_cell.angle_beta   90.00
_cell.angle_gamma   90.00
#
_symmetry.space_group_name_H-M   'P 1'
#
loop_
_entity.id
_entity.type
_entity.pdbx_description
1 polymer ?
#
loop_
_entity_poly.entity_id
_entity_poly.type
_entity_poly.pdbx_seq_one_letter_code
_entity_poly.pdbx_strand_id
1 'polypeptide(L)'
;MDRRWFLDSGCSRHMTGDISLFIDFKEKKKGFVTYGDNNKGAILGKGSVGNPSITTISNVHLVEGLKHNFFSISQLCDKGYKVTFTNTCCIIENTEKDIVFKGIRVKKFLYA
;
A
#
# COMPACT_ATOMS: atom_id res chain seq x y z
N MET A 1 6.39 -10.47 9.73
CA MET A 1 6.18 -9.92 8.37
C MET A 1 6.88 -8.58 8.23
N ASP A 2 7.38 -8.28 7.03
CA ASP A 2 8.06 -7.03 6.76
C ASP A 2 7.04 -5.88 6.84
N ARG A 3 7.37 -4.82 7.54
CA ARG A 3 6.45 -3.69 7.69
C ARG A 3 6.71 -2.57 6.68
N ARG A 4 7.66 -2.78 5.77
CA ARG A 4 7.92 -1.79 4.72
C ARG A 4 6.83 -1.84 3.67
N TRP A 5 6.58 -0.69 3.06
CA TRP A 5 5.62 -0.59 1.98
C TRP A 5 6.37 -0.34 0.67
N PHE A 6 5.98 -1.08 -0.33
CA PHE A 6 6.54 -0.91 -1.66
C PHE A 6 5.58 -0.11 -2.52
N LEU A 7 6.10 0.82 -3.27
CA LEU A 7 5.29 1.58 -4.21
C LEU A 7 5.31 0.85 -5.55
N ASP A 8 4.15 0.51 -6.04
CA ASP A 8 4.02 -0.29 -7.24
C ASP A 8 3.10 0.39 -8.22
N SER A 9 3.65 0.79 -9.38
CA SER A 9 2.85 1.42 -10.42
C SER A 9 1.98 0.39 -11.16
N GLY A 10 2.29 -0.88 -11.00
CA GLY A 10 1.52 -1.94 -11.67
C GLY A 10 0.30 -2.41 -10.90
N CYS A 11 0.14 -2.02 -9.63
CA CYS A 11 -1.05 -2.44 -8.90
C CYS A 11 -2.07 -1.31 -8.85
N SER A 12 -3.34 -1.68 -8.98
CA SER A 12 -4.42 -0.71 -9.02
C SER A 12 -5.01 -0.40 -7.65
N ARG A 13 -4.59 -1.10 -6.62
CA ARG A 13 -5.12 -0.90 -5.27
C ARG A 13 -4.04 -1.16 -4.23
N HIS A 14 -4.18 -0.48 -3.09
CA HIS A 14 -3.30 -0.72 -1.95
C HIS A 14 -3.60 -2.08 -1.37
N MET A 15 -2.58 -2.82 -0.95
CA MET A 15 -2.74 -4.17 -0.43
C MET A 15 -1.75 -4.47 0.67
N THR A 16 -2.18 -5.23 1.66
CA THR A 16 -1.29 -5.81 2.66
C THR A 16 -1.80 -7.19 3.05
N GLY A 17 -0.93 -8.05 3.51
CA GLY A 17 -1.32 -9.33 4.09
C GLY A 17 -1.32 -9.30 5.61
N ASP A 18 -1.07 -8.16 6.23
CA ASP A 18 -0.91 -8.05 7.67
C ASP A 18 -2.05 -7.24 8.28
N ILE A 19 -2.99 -7.93 8.91
CA ILE A 19 -4.14 -7.30 9.51
C ILE A 19 -3.76 -6.33 10.63
N SER A 20 -2.61 -6.54 11.27
CA SER A 20 -2.20 -5.70 12.40
C SER A 20 -1.82 -4.28 11.98
N LEU A 21 -1.64 -4.02 10.69
CA LEU A 21 -1.30 -2.69 10.20
C LEU A 21 -2.52 -1.78 10.12
N PHE A 22 -3.72 -2.33 10.18
CA PHE A 22 -4.92 -1.53 10.04
C PHE A 22 -5.28 -0.79 11.32
N ILE A 23 -5.73 0.46 11.17
CA ILE A 23 -6.26 1.25 12.26
C ILE A 23 -7.71 0.88 12.43
N ASP A 24 -8.43 0.79 11.32
CA ASP A 24 -9.79 0.30 11.28
C ASP A 24 -9.83 -0.78 10.20
N PHE A 25 -10.53 -1.82 10.43
CA PHE A 25 -10.64 -2.90 9.46
C PHE A 25 -12.06 -3.42 9.46
N LYS A 26 -12.60 -3.59 8.26
CA LYS A 26 -13.92 -4.18 8.12
C LYS A 26 -13.80 -5.42 7.25
N GLU A 27 -14.22 -6.53 7.79
CA GLU A 27 -14.23 -7.77 7.06
C GLU A 27 -15.23 -7.69 5.92
N LYS A 28 -14.77 -8.01 4.72
CA LYS A 28 -15.64 -8.03 3.56
C LYS A 28 -14.97 -8.86 2.49
N LYS A 29 -15.38 -10.10 2.39
CA LYS A 29 -14.82 -10.98 1.39
C LYS A 29 -15.32 -10.57 0.02
N LYS A 30 -14.40 -10.36 -0.90
CA LYS A 30 -14.73 -9.76 -2.15
C LYS A 30 -14.00 -10.37 -3.32
N GLY A 31 -13.81 -11.64 -3.33
CA GLY A 31 -13.12 -12.32 -4.41
C GLY A 31 -11.63 -12.37 -4.21
N PHE A 32 -10.91 -12.31 -5.31
CA PHE A 32 -9.46 -12.52 -5.30
C PHE A 32 -8.76 -11.41 -6.05
N VAL A 33 -7.50 -11.24 -5.75
CA VAL A 33 -6.63 -10.36 -6.51
C VAL A 33 -5.44 -11.19 -6.96
N THR A 34 -4.95 -10.90 -8.16
CA THR A 34 -3.74 -11.53 -8.68
C THR A 34 -2.58 -10.57 -8.47
N TYR A 35 -1.48 -11.08 -7.96
CA TYR A 35 -0.30 -10.27 -7.74
C TYR A 35 0.95 -11.06 -8.11
N GLY A 36 1.99 -10.32 -8.52
CA GLY A 36 3.25 -10.95 -8.91
C GLY A 36 3.08 -11.95 -10.04
N ASP A 37 3.76 -13.09 -9.91
CA ASP A 37 3.76 -14.09 -10.97
C ASP A 37 2.59 -15.04 -10.84
N ASN A 38 1.40 -14.58 -11.16
CA ASN A 38 0.19 -15.39 -11.14
C ASN A 38 -0.24 -15.90 -9.76
N ASN A 39 0.24 -15.27 -8.71
CA ASN A 39 -0.23 -15.61 -7.38
C ASN A 39 -1.59 -14.96 -7.14
N LYS A 40 -2.48 -15.66 -6.47
CA LYS A 40 -3.78 -15.15 -6.13
C LYS A 40 -3.94 -15.14 -4.63
N GLY A 41 -4.60 -14.12 -4.12
CA GLY A 41 -4.97 -14.07 -2.72
C GLY A 41 -6.39 -13.63 -2.58
N ALA A 42 -7.09 -14.19 -1.61
CA ALA A 42 -8.46 -13.80 -1.32
C ALA A 42 -8.47 -12.43 -0.64
N ILE A 43 -9.40 -11.58 -1.04
CA ILE A 43 -9.60 -10.29 -0.40
C ILE A 43 -10.49 -10.54 0.81
N LEU A 44 -9.97 -10.30 2.01
CA LEU A 44 -10.68 -10.57 3.25
C LEU A 44 -11.40 -9.35 3.82
N GLY A 45 -11.03 -8.18 3.40
CA GLY A 45 -11.63 -6.95 3.87
C GLY A 45 -10.80 -5.74 3.48
N LYS A 46 -11.14 -4.60 4.05
CA LYS A 46 -10.39 -3.38 3.76
C LYS A 46 -10.44 -2.43 4.93
N GLY A 47 -9.54 -1.48 4.95
CA GLY A 47 -9.48 -0.49 6.01
C GLY A 47 -8.42 0.55 5.71
N SER A 48 -8.03 1.28 6.74
CA SER A 48 -7.05 2.35 6.64
C SER A 48 -5.79 2.00 7.40
N VAL A 49 -4.67 2.49 6.91
CA VAL A 49 -3.37 2.32 7.57
C VAL A 49 -2.73 3.70 7.74
N GLY A 50 -1.73 3.79 8.56
CA GLY A 50 -0.99 5.03 8.78
C GLY A 50 -1.07 5.51 10.22
N ASN A 51 -0.70 6.76 10.42
CA ASN A 51 -0.69 7.37 11.74
C ASN A 51 -1.85 8.37 11.82
N PRO A 52 -2.85 8.13 12.68
CA PRO A 52 -4.01 9.03 12.76
C PRO A 52 -3.65 10.47 13.12
N SER A 53 -2.51 10.69 13.76
CA SER A 53 -2.07 12.04 14.13
C SER A 53 -1.56 12.82 12.92
N ILE A 54 -1.20 12.17 11.85
CA ILE A 54 -0.67 12.80 10.66
C ILE A 54 -1.63 12.66 9.52
N THR A 55 -1.81 11.43 9.06
CA THR A 55 -2.75 11.10 8.00
C THR A 55 -2.91 9.59 7.92
N THR A 56 -4.01 9.17 7.34
CA THR A 56 -4.24 7.75 7.10
C THR A 56 -4.46 7.55 5.61
N ILE A 57 -4.11 6.38 5.13
CA ILE A 57 -4.39 5.98 3.76
C ILE A 57 -5.51 4.96 3.80
N SER A 58 -6.62 5.30 3.18
CA SER A 58 -7.81 4.46 3.16
C SER A 58 -7.83 3.52 1.97
N ASN A 59 -8.81 2.65 1.94
CA ASN A 59 -9.00 1.69 0.86
C ASN A 59 -7.81 0.76 0.65
N VAL A 60 -7.24 0.29 1.73
CA VAL A 60 -6.21 -0.73 1.69
C VAL A 60 -6.89 -2.08 1.86
N HIS A 61 -6.61 -3.02 0.98
CA HIS A 61 -7.22 -4.34 1.02
C HIS A 61 -6.35 -5.31 1.79
N LEU A 62 -6.97 -6.12 2.64
CA LEU A 62 -6.29 -7.24 3.27
C LEU A 62 -6.36 -8.42 2.33
N VAL A 63 -5.21 -8.93 1.92
CA VAL A 63 -5.12 -10.01 0.96
C VAL A 63 -4.44 -11.21 1.62
N GLU A 64 -5.15 -12.31 1.67
CA GLU A 64 -4.63 -13.52 2.31
C GLU A 64 -3.39 -14.03 1.60
N GLY A 65 -2.36 -14.32 2.35
CA GLY A 65 -1.13 -14.89 1.81
C GLY A 65 -0.14 -13.90 1.23
N LEU A 66 -0.50 -12.63 1.14
CA LEU A 66 0.39 -11.62 0.59
C LEU A 66 1.51 -11.34 1.59
N LYS A 67 2.74 -11.41 1.13
CA LYS A 67 3.91 -11.29 2.01
C LYS A 67 4.52 -9.91 2.08
N HIS A 68 4.08 -9.00 1.24
CA HIS A 68 4.60 -7.63 1.19
C HIS A 68 3.45 -6.66 1.23
N ASN A 69 3.75 -5.42 1.57
CA ASN A 69 2.76 -4.35 1.60
C ASN A 69 2.97 -3.48 0.37
N PHE A 70 1.90 -3.20 -0.36
CA PHE A 70 1.99 -2.43 -1.59
C PHE A 70 1.06 -1.23 -1.57
N PHE A 71 1.62 -0.07 -1.91
CA PHE A 71 0.80 1.10 -2.21
C PHE A 71 0.71 1.24 -3.72
N SER A 72 -0.49 1.47 -4.20
CA SER A 72 -0.73 1.79 -5.60
C SER A 72 -0.39 3.27 -5.82
N ILE A 73 0.57 3.54 -6.68
CA ILE A 73 0.97 4.90 -6.98
C ILE A 73 -0.20 5.68 -7.58
N SER A 74 -0.95 5.07 -8.49
CA SER A 74 -2.08 5.75 -9.12
C SER A 74 -3.16 6.10 -8.09
N GLN A 75 -3.44 5.21 -7.17
CA GLN A 75 -4.44 5.46 -6.14
C GLN A 75 -4.00 6.58 -5.19
N LEU A 76 -2.71 6.63 -4.84
CA LEU A 76 -2.16 7.71 -4.03
C LEU A 76 -2.29 9.05 -4.75
N CYS A 77 -1.88 9.09 -6.01
CA CYS A 77 -1.95 10.33 -6.78
C CYS A 77 -3.39 10.80 -6.97
N ASP A 78 -4.32 9.87 -7.18
CA ASP A 78 -5.72 10.20 -7.33
C ASP A 78 -6.30 10.85 -6.07
N LYS A 79 -5.72 10.58 -4.92
CA LYS A 79 -6.16 11.16 -3.65
C LYS A 79 -5.38 12.42 -3.29
N GLY A 80 -4.52 12.90 -4.16
CA GLY A 80 -3.80 14.14 -3.96
C GLY A 80 -2.45 14.01 -3.26
N TYR A 81 -1.97 12.81 -3.03
CA TYR A 81 -0.65 12.64 -2.47
C TYR A 81 0.42 12.86 -3.52
N LYS A 82 1.55 13.40 -3.09
CA LYS A 82 2.70 13.54 -3.97
C LYS A 82 3.70 12.44 -3.66
N VAL A 83 4.11 11.74 -4.67
CA VAL A 83 5.08 10.66 -4.54
C VAL A 83 6.38 11.09 -5.22
N THR A 84 7.46 11.10 -4.46
CA THR A 84 8.77 11.50 -4.97
C THR A 84 9.74 10.34 -4.80
N PHE A 85 10.50 10.05 -5.87
CA PHE A 85 11.52 9.03 -5.82
C PHE A 85 12.90 9.70 -5.83
N THR A 86 13.76 9.23 -4.95
CA THR A 86 15.18 9.60 -5.00
C THR A 86 15.93 8.34 -5.39
N ASN A 87 17.26 8.41 -5.42
CA ASN A 87 18.03 7.22 -5.76
C ASN A 87 18.02 6.16 -4.66
N THR A 88 17.63 6.51 -3.44
CA THR A 88 17.65 5.57 -2.33
C THR A 88 16.29 5.34 -1.67
N CYS A 89 15.36 6.23 -1.84
CA CYS A 89 14.07 6.10 -1.16
C CYS A 89 12.92 6.68 -1.96
N CYS A 90 11.73 6.48 -1.45
CA CYS A 90 10.54 7.13 -1.96
C CYS A 90 9.85 7.84 -0.81
N ILE A 91 9.24 8.96 -1.09
CA ILE A 91 8.61 9.81 -0.10
C ILE A 91 7.18 10.09 -0.55
N ILE A 92 6.22 9.86 0.34
CA ILE A 92 4.82 10.17 0.09
C ILE A 92 4.45 11.35 0.98
N GLU A 93 4.00 12.43 0.36
CA GLU A 93 3.61 13.64 1.07
C GLU A 93 2.12 13.89 0.87
N ASN A 94 1.46 14.43 1.88
CA ASN A 94 0.06 14.83 1.75
C ASN A 94 -0.01 16.24 1.13
N THR A 95 -1.21 16.78 0.99
CA THR A 95 -1.40 18.09 0.36
C THR A 95 -0.80 19.23 1.19
N GLU A 96 -0.54 19.01 2.46
CA GLU A 96 0.08 20.01 3.33
C GLU A 96 1.58 19.84 3.40
N LYS A 97 2.13 19.01 2.54
CA LYS A 97 3.56 18.74 2.45
C LYS A 97 4.16 18.02 3.65
N ASP A 98 3.33 17.37 4.45
CA ASP A 98 3.81 16.51 5.51
C ASP A 98 4.19 15.17 4.92
N ILE A 99 5.32 14.63 5.34
CA ILE A 99 5.74 13.31 4.92
C ILE A 99 4.91 12.29 5.69
N VAL A 100 4.16 11.50 4.96
CA VAL A 100 3.28 10.51 5.53
C VAL A 100 3.98 9.16 5.63
N PHE A 101 4.67 8.79 4.57
CA PHE A 101 5.41 7.55 4.52
C PHE A 101 6.73 7.78 3.82
N LYS A 102 7.74 7.03 4.25
CA LYS A 102 9.04 7.04 3.62
C LYS A 102 9.45 5.60 3.43
N GLY A 103 9.74 5.23 2.22
CA GLY A 103 10.08 3.87 1.89
C GLY A 103 11.45 3.74 1.27
N ILE A 104 11.97 2.53 1.23
CA ILE A 104 13.24 2.25 0.60
C ILE A 104 12.98 1.96 -0.87
N ARG A 105 13.76 2.56 -1.74
CA ARG A 105 13.65 2.29 -3.16
C ARG A 105 14.37 0.99 -3.47
N VAL A 106 13.62 0.04 -3.99
CA VAL A 106 14.17 -1.23 -4.39
C VAL A 106 14.22 -1.27 -5.90
N LYS A 107 15.47 -1.53 -6.47
CA LYS A 107 15.60 -1.56 -7.80
C LYS A 107 14.80 -2.50 -8.52
N LYS A 108 14.53 -3.47 -8.23
CA LYS A 108 13.83 -4.26 -8.94
C LYS A 108 12.53 -4.48 -8.64
N PHE A 109 11.96 -4.19 -8.44
CA PHE A 109 10.83 -4.35 -8.16
C PHE A 109 10.05 -4.34 -8.70
N LEU A 110 10.00 -4.32 -9.05
CA LEU A 110 9.49 -4.17 -9.52
C LEU A 110 8.53 -4.87 -9.93
N TYR A 111 7.91 -5.02 -9.79
CA TYR A 111 6.99 -5.56 -9.99
C TYR A 111 6.20 -5.07 -10.53
N ALA A 112 6.22 -5.06 -10.76
CA ALA A 112 5.46 -4.60 -11.44
C ALA A 112 4.27 -5.25 -11.70
#